data_2e5109ad6f8b62daa5996c93b196ce98
#
_entry.id   2e5109ad6f8b62daa5996c93b196ce98
#
_cell.length_a   1.000
_cell.length_b   1.000
_cell.length_c   1.000
_cell.angle_alpha   90.00
_cell.angle_beta   90.00
_cell.angle_gamma   90.00
#
_symmetry.space_group_name_H-M   'P 1'
#
loop_
_entity.id
_entity.type
_entity.pdbx_description
1 polymer ?
#
loop_
_entity_poly.entity_id
_entity_poly.type
_entity_poly.pdbx_seq_one_letter_code
_entity_poly.pdbx_strand_id
1 'polypeptide(L)'
;MVKILYSDIVDGFSDEHKNFIMSIISDEQKKKVNRFIYDNDKRRCLMGLALTGFVYSELPGRLKIKVNDYGKPYIENSDICYNISHSGRYVIIAYGNSNVGADIEKIGKCH
;
A
#
# COMPACT_ATOMS: atom_id res chain seq x y z
N MET A 1 9.93 -3.53 -16.43
CA MET A 1 8.70 -2.77 -16.71
C MET A 1 8.02 -2.36 -15.43
N VAL A 2 7.65 -1.11 -15.31
CA VAL A 2 6.88 -0.62 -14.16
C VAL A 2 5.40 -0.87 -14.41
N LYS A 3 4.70 -1.41 -13.43
CA LYS A 3 3.26 -1.59 -13.44
C LYS A 3 2.62 -0.66 -12.42
N ILE A 4 1.41 -0.21 -12.71
CA ILE A 4 0.68 0.71 -11.84
C ILE A 4 -0.72 0.14 -11.60
N LEU A 5 -1.10 0.09 -10.33
CA LEU A 5 -2.46 -0.20 -9.91
C LEU A 5 -2.99 0.99 -9.12
N TYR A 6 -4.28 1.21 -9.19
CA TYR A 6 -4.90 2.27 -8.38
C TYR A 6 -6.29 1.84 -7.92
N SER A 7 -6.76 2.47 -6.87
CA SER A 7 -8.10 2.23 -6.36
C SER A 7 -8.68 3.52 -5.78
N ASP A 8 -10.00 3.67 -5.94
CA ASP A 8 -10.75 4.80 -5.41
C ASP A 8 -11.20 4.48 -3.99
N ILE A 9 -10.87 5.33 -3.03
CA ILE A 9 -11.22 5.11 -1.63
C ILE A 9 -12.60 5.68 -1.27
N VAL A 10 -13.27 6.33 -2.19
CA VAL A 10 -14.60 6.93 -1.96
C VAL A 10 -15.68 6.05 -2.55
N ASP A 11 -15.69 5.87 -3.87
CA ASP A 11 -16.78 5.16 -4.57
C ASP A 11 -16.61 3.64 -4.60
N GLY A 12 -15.41 3.15 -4.50
CA GLY A 12 -15.14 1.71 -4.54
C GLY A 12 -14.87 1.08 -3.19
N PHE A 13 -15.09 1.80 -2.09
CA PHE A 13 -14.63 1.37 -0.77
C PHE A 13 -15.76 1.46 0.26
N SER A 14 -16.57 0.42 0.32
CA SER A 14 -17.68 0.32 1.27
C SER A 14 -17.18 -0.04 2.68
N ASP A 15 -18.07 0.07 3.66
CA ASP A 15 -17.79 -0.39 5.03
C ASP A 15 -17.50 -1.88 5.08
N GLU A 16 -18.15 -2.66 4.21
CA GLU A 16 -17.85 -4.10 4.09
C GLU A 16 -16.43 -4.35 3.63
N HIS A 17 -15.95 -3.61 2.63
CA HIS A 17 -14.57 -3.68 2.18
C HIS A 17 -13.60 -3.30 3.28
N LYS A 18 -13.89 -2.24 4.01
CA LYS A 18 -13.09 -1.79 5.15
C LYS A 18 -12.98 -2.89 6.20
N ASN A 19 -14.10 -3.49 6.58
CA ASN A 19 -14.12 -4.56 7.57
C ASN A 19 -13.37 -5.80 7.08
N PHE A 20 -13.50 -6.12 5.80
CA PHE A 20 -12.78 -7.24 5.21
C PHE A 20 -11.26 -7.03 5.30
N ILE A 21 -10.77 -5.88 4.88
CA ILE A 21 -9.33 -5.60 4.93
C ILE A 21 -8.83 -5.59 6.38
N MET A 22 -9.61 -5.02 7.31
CA MET A 22 -9.25 -5.09 8.73
C MET A 22 -9.12 -6.53 9.24
N SER A 23 -9.87 -7.46 8.68
CA SER A 23 -9.81 -8.87 9.09
C SER A 23 -8.58 -9.62 8.57
N ILE A 24 -7.93 -9.12 7.52
CA ILE A 24 -6.79 -9.79 6.87
C ILE A 24 -5.45 -9.12 7.11
N ILE A 25 -5.41 -8.06 7.89
CA ILE A 25 -4.15 -7.38 8.27
C ILE A 25 -3.71 -7.85 9.65
N SER A 26 -2.44 -7.59 9.98
CA SER A 26 -1.87 -7.98 11.28
C SER A 26 -2.34 -7.04 12.39
N ASP A 27 -2.17 -7.46 13.65
CA ASP A 27 -2.48 -6.61 14.80
C ASP A 27 -1.64 -5.33 14.80
N GLU A 28 -0.39 -5.44 14.40
CA GLU A 28 0.51 -4.30 14.27
C GLU A 28 0.02 -3.32 13.21
N GLN A 29 -0.45 -3.83 12.07
CA GLN A 29 -1.03 -3.01 11.01
C GLN A 29 -2.34 -2.37 11.46
N LYS A 30 -3.18 -3.07 12.22
CA LYS A 30 -4.40 -2.52 12.81
C LYS A 30 -4.11 -1.33 13.71
N LYS A 31 -3.07 -1.43 14.53
CA LYS A 31 -2.64 -0.31 15.39
C LYS A 31 -2.25 0.91 14.56
N LYS A 32 -1.53 0.69 13.46
CA LYS A 32 -1.15 1.77 12.54
C LYS A 32 -2.38 2.45 11.93
N VAL A 33 -3.34 1.67 11.44
CA VAL A 33 -4.59 2.20 10.89
C VAL A 33 -5.34 3.02 11.93
N ASN A 34 -5.42 2.51 13.15
CA ASN A 34 -6.20 3.14 14.22
C ASN A 34 -5.55 4.41 14.79
N ARG A 35 -4.30 4.70 14.44
CA ARG A 35 -3.65 5.98 14.79
C ARG A 35 -4.19 7.16 14.00
N PHE A 36 -4.74 6.91 12.82
CA PHE A 36 -5.30 7.98 12.01
C PHE A 36 -6.62 8.46 12.61
N ILE A 37 -6.81 9.77 12.64
CA ILE A 37 -8.01 10.41 13.18
C ILE A 37 -9.12 10.44 12.12
N TYR A 38 -8.76 10.77 10.88
CA TYR A 38 -9.73 10.93 9.79
C TYR A 38 -10.00 9.61 9.08
N ASP A 39 -11.27 9.38 8.76
CA ASP A 39 -11.68 8.15 8.08
C ASP A 39 -11.00 7.96 6.72
N ASN A 40 -10.85 9.04 5.96
CA ASN A 40 -10.18 8.96 4.65
C ASN A 40 -8.72 8.52 4.77
N ASP A 41 -8.03 8.93 5.82
CA ASP A 41 -6.65 8.50 6.07
C ASP A 41 -6.59 7.01 6.42
N LYS A 42 -7.56 6.53 7.21
CA LYS A 42 -7.69 5.10 7.51
C LYS A 42 -7.93 4.30 6.24
N ARG A 43 -8.82 4.77 5.37
CA ARG A 43 -9.13 4.13 4.09
C ARG A 43 -7.92 4.07 3.18
N ARG A 44 -7.14 5.15 3.10
CA ARG A 44 -5.90 5.17 2.32
C ARG A 44 -4.91 4.15 2.84
N CYS A 45 -4.73 4.07 4.14
CA CYS A 45 -3.82 3.10 4.76
C CYS A 45 -4.26 1.67 4.47
N LEU A 46 -5.54 1.36 4.65
CA LEU A 46 -6.09 0.03 4.39
C LEU A 46 -5.95 -0.35 2.91
N MET A 47 -6.27 0.57 2.01
CA MET A 47 -6.14 0.31 0.58
C MET A 47 -4.68 0.11 0.17
N GLY A 48 -3.77 0.89 0.74
CA GLY A 48 -2.33 0.69 0.50
C GLY A 48 -1.86 -0.70 0.90
N LEU A 49 -2.31 -1.20 2.05
CA LEU A 49 -2.00 -2.56 2.51
C LEU A 49 -2.62 -3.62 1.59
N ALA A 50 -3.86 -3.42 1.16
CA ALA A 50 -4.54 -4.34 0.26
C ALA A 50 -3.84 -4.42 -1.10
N LEU A 51 -3.46 -3.27 -1.67
CA LEU A 51 -2.75 -3.23 -2.95
C LEU A 51 -1.37 -3.87 -2.84
N THR A 52 -0.67 -3.65 -1.73
CA THR A 52 0.63 -4.31 -1.49
C THR A 52 0.46 -5.82 -1.43
N GLY A 53 -0.55 -6.31 -0.73
CA GLY A 53 -0.87 -7.73 -0.70
C GLY A 53 -1.16 -8.29 -2.08
N PHE A 54 -1.90 -7.55 -2.89
CA PHE A 54 -2.20 -7.95 -4.26
C PHE A 54 -0.92 -8.09 -5.09
N VAL A 55 0.00 -7.12 -4.99
CA VAL A 55 1.27 -7.14 -5.74
C VAL A 55 2.09 -8.38 -5.40
N TYR A 56 2.12 -8.77 -4.14
CA TYR A 56 2.90 -9.94 -3.67
C TYR A 56 2.10 -11.23 -3.69
N SER A 57 0.84 -11.22 -4.13
CA SER A 57 -0.07 -12.38 -4.11
C SER A 57 -0.15 -13.02 -2.71
N GLU A 58 -0.22 -12.18 -1.68
CA GLU A 58 -0.22 -12.60 -0.29
C GLU A 58 -1.20 -11.76 0.52
N LEU A 59 -1.74 -12.33 1.59
CA LEU A 59 -2.52 -11.55 2.55
C LEU A 59 -1.63 -10.47 3.16
N PRO A 60 -2.08 -9.21 3.21
CA PRO A 60 -1.23 -8.12 3.70
C PRO A 60 -0.72 -8.34 5.13
N GLY A 61 -1.49 -9.03 5.97
CA GLY A 61 -1.07 -9.36 7.34
C GLY A 61 0.09 -10.34 7.43
N ARG A 62 0.38 -11.08 6.37
CA ARG A 62 1.50 -12.02 6.30
C ARG A 62 2.76 -11.39 5.72
N LEU A 63 2.65 -10.20 5.16
CA LEU A 63 3.81 -9.48 4.63
C LEU A 63 4.62 -8.88 5.76
N LYS A 64 5.93 -9.10 5.72
CA LYS A 64 6.88 -8.46 6.65
C LYS A 64 7.37 -7.17 6.01
N ILE A 65 6.57 -6.13 6.16
CA ILE A 65 6.89 -4.82 5.61
C ILE A 65 7.87 -4.14 6.57
N LYS A 66 9.04 -3.81 6.05
CA LYS A 66 10.06 -3.07 6.77
C LYS A 66 10.15 -1.65 6.23
N VAL A 67 10.76 -0.76 6.98
CA VAL A 67 10.94 0.63 6.60
C VAL A 67 12.42 0.94 6.62
N ASN A 68 12.94 1.53 5.54
CA ASN A 68 14.34 1.91 5.45
C ASN A 68 14.61 3.23 6.20
N ASP A 69 15.86 3.70 6.18
CA ASP A 69 16.28 4.91 6.88
C ASP A 69 15.57 6.18 6.39
N TYR A 70 15.02 6.14 5.18
CA TYR A 70 14.29 7.26 4.57
C TYR A 70 12.78 7.17 4.80
N GLY A 71 12.31 6.22 5.61
CA GLY A 71 10.88 6.02 5.86
C GLY A 71 10.15 5.27 4.75
N LYS A 72 10.88 4.64 3.83
CA LYS A 72 10.30 3.97 2.67
C LYS A 72 10.04 2.49 2.96
N PRO A 73 8.82 1.97 2.69
CA PRO A 73 8.52 0.56 2.94
C PRO A 73 9.17 -0.36 1.90
N TYR A 74 9.55 -1.54 2.34
CA TYR A 74 10.10 -2.59 1.47
C TYR A 74 9.88 -3.97 2.07
N ILE A 75 9.98 -5.00 1.24
CA ILE A 75 9.93 -6.40 1.66
C ILE A 75 11.31 -7.02 1.44
N GLU A 76 11.90 -7.57 2.50
CA GLU A 76 13.21 -8.23 2.42
C GLU A 76 13.15 -9.47 1.51
N ASN A 77 14.28 -9.75 0.87
CA ASN A 77 14.49 -10.94 0.04
C ASN A 77 13.48 -11.05 -1.12
N SER A 78 13.01 -9.91 -1.60
CA SER A 78 12.13 -9.84 -2.75
C SER A 78 12.78 -9.06 -3.88
N ASP A 79 12.58 -9.54 -5.11
CA ASP A 79 12.99 -8.83 -6.31
C ASP A 79 11.99 -7.74 -6.71
N ILE A 80 10.87 -7.65 -6.00
CA ILE A 80 9.84 -6.65 -6.28
C ILE A 80 10.09 -5.42 -5.45
N CYS A 81 10.13 -4.27 -6.12
CA CYS A 81 10.10 -2.96 -5.48
C CYS A 81 8.74 -2.32 -5.71
N TYR A 82 8.31 -1.50 -4.79
CA TYR A 82 7.05 -0.80 -4.92
C TYR A 82 7.09 0.56 -4.26
N ASN A 83 6.18 1.42 -4.66
CA ASN A 83 5.96 2.71 -4.04
C ASN A 83 4.47 3.02 -4.00
N ILE A 84 3.99 3.50 -2.87
CA ILE A 84 2.59 3.87 -2.69
C ILE A 84 2.50 5.38 -2.61
N SER A 85 1.57 5.93 -3.37
CA SER A 85 1.24 7.34 -3.32
C SER A 85 -0.28 7.50 -3.33
N HIS A 86 -0.75 8.72 -3.09
CA HIS A 86 -2.17 9.01 -3.20
C HIS A 86 -2.36 10.37 -3.85
N SER A 87 -3.42 10.49 -4.60
CA SER A 87 -3.80 11.72 -5.28
C SER A 87 -5.31 11.88 -5.11
N GLY A 88 -5.70 12.85 -4.28
CA GLY A 88 -7.11 13.04 -3.95
C GLY A 88 -7.71 11.78 -3.33
N ARG A 89 -8.68 11.20 -4.04
CA ARG A 89 -9.43 10.02 -3.61
C ARG A 89 -8.82 8.69 -4.06
N TYR A 90 -7.69 8.72 -4.77
CA TYR A 90 -7.06 7.51 -5.30
C TYR A 90 -5.83 7.14 -4.50
N VAL A 91 -5.65 5.85 -4.28
CA VAL A 91 -4.39 5.26 -3.81
C VAL A 91 -3.76 4.55 -4.99
N ILE A 92 -2.48 4.79 -5.19
CA ILE A 92 -1.74 4.33 -6.36
C ILE A 92 -0.53 3.54 -5.86
N ILE A 93 -0.32 2.34 -6.43
CA ILE A 93 0.89 1.58 -6.21
C ILE A 93 1.62 1.39 -7.53
N ALA A 94 2.87 1.79 -7.58
CA ALA A 94 3.78 1.51 -8.69
C ALA A 94 4.72 0.39 -8.24
N TYR A 95 4.93 -0.61 -9.08
CA TYR A 95 5.75 -1.75 -8.72
C TYR A 95 6.43 -2.37 -9.94
N GLY A 96 7.48 -3.12 -9.68
CA GLY A 96 8.24 -3.82 -10.69
C GLY A 96 9.41 -4.53 -10.03
N ASN A 97 10.29 -5.14 -10.84
CA ASN A 97 11.47 -5.77 -10.28
C ASN A 97 12.51 -4.70 -9.89
N SER A 98 13.55 -5.11 -9.17
CA SER A 98 14.58 -4.21 -8.65
C SER A 98 15.33 -3.43 -9.73
N ASN A 99 15.32 -3.90 -10.98
CA ASN A 99 15.99 -3.21 -12.08
C ASN A 99 15.34 -1.87 -12.43
N VAL A 100 14.07 -1.66 -12.07
CA VAL A 100 13.33 -0.42 -12.34
C VAL A 100 13.00 0.36 -11.06
N GLY A 101 13.71 0.06 -9.97
CA GLY A 101 13.44 0.69 -8.68
C GLY A 101 13.52 2.21 -8.72
N ALA A 102 14.49 2.78 -9.43
CA ALA A 102 14.62 4.23 -9.57
C ALA A 102 13.43 4.86 -10.30
N ASP A 103 12.92 4.20 -11.33
CA ASP A 103 11.75 4.67 -12.09
C ASP A 103 10.49 4.62 -11.22
N ILE A 104 10.37 3.60 -10.38
CA ILE A 104 9.25 3.47 -9.44
C ILE A 104 9.24 4.64 -8.46
N GLU A 105 10.42 5.05 -7.97
CA GLU A 105 10.53 6.20 -7.07
C GLU A 105 10.10 7.51 -7.74
N LYS A 106 10.47 7.70 -8.99
CA LYS A 106 10.10 8.90 -9.75
C LYS A 106 8.57 9.01 -9.88
N ILE A 107 7.89 7.92 -10.13
CA ILE A 107 6.43 7.90 -10.24
C ILE A 107 5.80 8.35 -8.92
N GLY A 108 6.33 7.88 -7.79
CA GLY A 108 5.83 8.27 -6.47
C GLY A 108 6.04 9.72 -6.11
N LYS A 109 6.96 10.42 -6.77
CA LYS A 109 7.26 11.83 -6.52
C LYS A 109 6.51 12.79 -7.45
N CYS A 110 5.97 12.29 -8.54
CA CYS A 110 5.27 13.08 -9.55
C CYS A 110 3.78 13.18 -9.22
N HIS A 111 3.43 14.09 -8.31
CA HIS A 111 2.01 14.33 -7.98
C HIS A 111 1.73 15.77 -7.60
#